data_6a4aae58bddc3dab4c8f7869e45f53ac
#
_entry.id   6a4aae58bddc3dab4c8f7869e45f53ac
#
_cell.length_a   1.000
_cell.length_b   1.000
_cell.length_c   1.000
_cell.angle_alpha   90.00
_cell.angle_beta   90.00
_cell.angle_gamma   90.00
#
_symmetry.space_group_name_H-M   'P 1'
#
loop_
_entity.id
_entity.type
_entity.pdbx_description
1 polymer ?
#
loop_
_entity_poly.entity_id
_entity_poly.type
_entity_poly.pdbx_seq_one_letter_code
_entity_poly.pdbx_strand_id
1 'polypeptide(L)'
;MEELVDILVTTYNTNEKYLKKQIESILKQTYKNIRIYISDDNSTNTNVAEILKKYKEQDERIELYIQPKNLGYNKNFEFLLKQSKANYIMFSDHDDIWNKDKVEKSLRKLKEKDVDMVYCNCRQVDEDGIVLHDDYFKYKNVPLVDGKSKLAISRCVGIGCSQIITKSVKDKMIPFKKNFIAHDWLAAFIANEGKGISYIEEPLFDYRLHSTNVFGGR
;
A
#
# COMPACT_ATOMS: atom_id res chain seq x y z
N MET A 1 19.53 -2.87 -15.51
CA MET A 1 18.16 -3.43 -15.53
C MET A 1 17.30 -2.62 -14.58
N GLU A 2 16.07 -2.34 -14.93
CA GLU A 2 15.11 -1.72 -14.00
C GLU A 2 14.79 -2.66 -12.84
N GLU A 3 14.68 -2.11 -11.64
CA GLU A 3 14.37 -2.88 -10.43
C GLU A 3 12.90 -3.34 -10.43
N LEU A 4 12.64 -4.59 -10.06
CA LEU A 4 11.27 -5.07 -9.88
C LEU A 4 10.66 -4.48 -8.61
N VAL A 5 9.42 -3.99 -8.72
CA VAL A 5 8.60 -3.55 -7.58
C VAL A 5 7.38 -4.47 -7.46
N ASP A 6 7.22 -5.10 -6.30
CA ASP A 6 6.03 -5.87 -5.97
C ASP A 6 4.98 -4.95 -5.31
N ILE A 7 3.77 -4.96 -5.85
CA ILE A 7 2.62 -4.23 -5.30
C ILE A 7 1.67 -5.24 -4.67
N LEU A 8 1.44 -5.10 -3.36
CA LEU A 8 0.61 -6.00 -2.57
C LEU A 8 -0.75 -5.37 -2.34
N VAL A 9 -1.80 -5.99 -2.87
CA VAL A 9 -3.19 -5.52 -2.79
C VAL A 9 -4.00 -6.50 -1.97
N THR A 10 -4.64 -6.04 -0.89
CA THR A 10 -5.58 -6.86 -0.13
C THR A 10 -7.01 -6.41 -0.41
N THR A 11 -7.94 -7.36 -0.54
CA THR A 11 -9.36 -7.08 -0.75
C THR A 11 -10.22 -7.88 0.21
N TYR A 12 -11.35 -7.29 0.63
CA TYR A 12 -12.40 -7.97 1.37
C TYR A 12 -13.72 -7.22 1.23
N ASN A 13 -14.74 -7.86 0.65
CA ASN A 13 -16.10 -7.32 0.49
C ASN A 13 -16.13 -5.87 -0.05
N THR A 14 -15.20 -5.55 -0.95
CA THR A 14 -15.05 -4.20 -1.47
C THR A 14 -16.16 -3.83 -2.45
N ASN A 15 -16.38 -2.52 -2.61
CA ASN A 15 -17.20 -1.99 -3.69
C ASN A 15 -16.53 -2.25 -5.05
N GLU A 16 -17.27 -2.87 -5.98
CA GLU A 16 -16.74 -3.24 -7.29
C GLU A 16 -16.21 -2.06 -8.10
N LYS A 17 -16.88 -0.89 -8.01
CA LYS A 17 -16.44 0.33 -8.71
C LYS A 17 -15.09 0.84 -8.18
N TYR A 18 -14.87 0.76 -6.86
CA TYR A 18 -13.61 1.18 -6.25
C TYR A 18 -12.49 0.21 -6.61
N LEU A 19 -12.73 -1.09 -6.47
CA LEU A 19 -11.78 -2.14 -6.83
C LEU A 19 -11.30 -2.00 -8.27
N LYS A 20 -12.22 -1.82 -9.24
CA LYS A 20 -11.86 -1.64 -10.64
C LYS A 20 -10.99 -0.40 -10.85
N LYS A 21 -11.36 0.75 -10.27
CA LYS A 21 -10.59 1.99 -10.37
C LYS A 21 -9.18 1.82 -9.78
N GLN A 22 -9.07 1.15 -8.63
CA GLN A 22 -7.77 0.92 -7.99
C GLN A 22 -6.88 0.02 -8.85
N ILE A 23 -7.36 -1.14 -9.29
CA ILE A 23 -6.57 -2.04 -10.15
C ILE A 23 -6.14 -1.33 -11.43
N GLU A 24 -7.06 -0.63 -12.10
CA GLU A 24 -6.73 0.12 -13.32
C GLU A 24 -5.69 1.21 -13.09
N SER A 25 -5.71 1.88 -11.93
CA SER A 25 -4.72 2.92 -11.59
C SER A 25 -3.32 2.32 -11.41
N ILE A 26 -3.23 1.10 -10.85
CA ILE A 26 -1.97 0.36 -10.72
C ILE A 26 -1.48 -0.11 -12.11
N LEU A 27 -2.35 -0.66 -12.93
CA LEU A 27 -2.00 -1.14 -14.27
C LEU A 27 -1.50 -0.01 -15.20
N LYS A 28 -1.97 1.23 -14.96
CA LYS A 28 -1.61 2.45 -15.72
C LYS A 28 -0.33 3.14 -15.23
N GLN A 29 0.42 2.56 -14.26
CA GLN A 29 1.66 3.17 -13.77
C GLN A 29 2.68 3.38 -14.89
N THR A 30 3.43 4.50 -14.84
CA THR A 30 4.52 4.80 -15.80
C THR A 30 5.65 3.82 -15.66
N TYR A 31 5.99 3.43 -14.44
CA TYR A 31 6.97 2.39 -14.15
C TYR A 31 6.41 1.01 -14.51
N LYS A 32 7.04 0.30 -15.45
CA LYS A 32 6.47 -0.93 -16.04
C LYS A 32 6.97 -2.22 -15.38
N ASN A 33 8.14 -2.21 -14.76
CA ASN A 33 8.70 -3.41 -14.12
C ASN A 33 8.08 -3.62 -12.73
N ILE A 34 6.78 -3.92 -12.73
CA ILE A 34 5.97 -4.20 -11.54
C ILE A 34 5.39 -5.61 -11.60
N ARG A 35 5.18 -6.22 -10.44
CA ARG A 35 4.33 -7.39 -10.24
C ARG A 35 3.26 -7.05 -9.20
N ILE A 36 2.05 -7.51 -9.43
CA ILE A 36 0.88 -7.16 -8.62
C ILE A 36 0.38 -8.44 -7.97
N TYR A 37 0.52 -8.54 -6.66
CA TYR A 37 0.00 -9.63 -5.86
C TYR A 37 -1.32 -9.21 -5.23
N ILE A 38 -2.41 -9.84 -5.61
CA ILE A 38 -3.74 -9.56 -5.07
C ILE A 38 -4.18 -10.73 -4.21
N SER A 39 -4.58 -10.46 -2.97
CA SER A 39 -5.16 -11.46 -2.10
C SER A 39 -6.56 -11.04 -1.65
N ASP A 40 -7.56 -11.80 -2.08
CA ASP A 40 -8.92 -11.66 -1.58
C ASP A 40 -9.09 -12.46 -0.29
N ASP A 41 -9.49 -11.76 0.77
CA ASP A 41 -9.58 -12.31 2.12
C ASP A 41 -10.92 -13.07 2.36
N ASN A 42 -11.29 -13.92 1.41
CA ASN A 42 -12.53 -14.69 1.42
C ASN A 42 -13.78 -13.78 1.40
N SER A 43 -13.87 -12.90 0.41
CA SER A 43 -15.06 -12.08 0.20
C SER A 43 -16.31 -12.94 0.03
N THR A 44 -17.38 -12.55 0.70
CA THR A 44 -18.70 -13.19 0.56
C THR A 44 -19.45 -12.72 -0.70
N ASN A 45 -19.06 -11.55 -1.25
CA ASN A 45 -19.54 -11.09 -2.54
C ASN A 45 -18.76 -11.79 -3.67
N THR A 46 -19.42 -12.73 -4.36
CA THR A 46 -18.84 -13.51 -5.45
C THR A 46 -18.35 -12.67 -6.63
N ASN A 47 -18.96 -11.50 -6.88
CA ASN A 47 -18.56 -10.60 -7.96
C ASN A 47 -17.13 -10.08 -7.78
N VAL A 48 -16.66 -9.90 -6.54
CA VAL A 48 -15.27 -9.49 -6.27
C VAL A 48 -14.29 -10.50 -6.84
N ALA A 49 -14.47 -11.78 -6.53
CA ALA A 49 -13.61 -12.85 -7.03
C ALA A 49 -13.64 -12.97 -8.58
N GLU A 50 -14.82 -12.78 -9.18
CA GLU A 50 -14.95 -12.81 -10.65
C GLU A 50 -14.23 -11.63 -11.32
N ILE A 51 -14.34 -10.42 -10.75
CA ILE A 51 -13.61 -9.25 -11.23
C ILE A 51 -12.11 -9.50 -11.17
N LEU A 52 -11.61 -10.00 -10.06
CA LEU A 52 -10.19 -10.28 -9.87
C LEU A 52 -9.66 -11.33 -10.85
N LYS A 53 -10.42 -12.40 -11.08
CA LYS A 53 -10.07 -13.43 -12.09
C LYS A 53 -9.97 -12.84 -13.49
N LYS A 54 -10.91 -11.98 -13.89
CA LYS A 54 -10.86 -11.30 -15.21
C LYS A 54 -9.61 -10.44 -15.37
N TYR A 55 -9.22 -9.68 -14.34
CA TYR A 55 -7.97 -8.91 -14.41
C TYR A 55 -6.73 -9.79 -14.47
N LYS A 56 -6.70 -10.93 -13.74
CA LYS A 56 -5.61 -11.90 -13.82
C LYS A 56 -5.47 -12.50 -15.23
N GLU A 57 -6.59 -12.78 -15.91
CA GLU A 57 -6.59 -13.30 -17.28
C GLU A 57 -6.11 -12.27 -18.30
N GLN A 58 -6.30 -10.98 -18.04
CA GLN A 58 -5.97 -9.88 -18.95
C GLN A 58 -4.55 -9.34 -18.79
N ASP A 59 -3.91 -9.52 -17.63
CA ASP A 59 -2.58 -8.98 -17.36
C ASP A 59 -1.71 -9.98 -16.60
N GLU A 60 -0.64 -10.44 -17.26
CA GLU A 60 0.30 -11.44 -16.74
C GLU A 60 1.07 -10.98 -15.49
N ARG A 61 1.15 -9.66 -15.24
CA ARG A 61 1.80 -9.09 -14.04
C ARG A 61 1.02 -9.37 -12.76
N ILE A 62 -0.25 -9.78 -12.84
CA ILE A 62 -1.12 -10.04 -11.68
C ILE A 62 -0.96 -11.49 -11.22
N GLU A 63 -0.68 -11.67 -9.93
CA GLU A 63 -0.76 -12.93 -9.20
C GLU A 63 -1.96 -12.86 -8.25
N LEU A 64 -2.94 -13.75 -8.40
CA LEU A 64 -4.19 -13.75 -7.63
C LEU A 64 -4.24 -14.90 -6.64
N TYR A 65 -4.61 -14.59 -5.40
CA TYR A 65 -4.88 -15.54 -4.33
C TYR A 65 -6.27 -15.30 -3.76
N ILE A 66 -7.07 -16.36 -3.65
CA ILE A 66 -8.36 -16.34 -2.94
C ILE A 66 -8.16 -17.13 -1.66
N GLN A 67 -8.29 -16.48 -0.51
CA GLN A 67 -8.08 -17.12 0.78
C GLN A 67 -9.24 -18.07 1.12
N PRO A 68 -8.97 -19.24 1.71
CA PRO A 68 -10.02 -20.19 2.06
C PRO A 68 -10.88 -19.75 3.26
N LYS A 69 -10.44 -18.72 3.99
CA LYS A 69 -11.14 -18.09 5.12
C LYS A 69 -10.64 -16.66 5.31
N ASN A 70 -11.44 -15.84 5.97
CA ASN A 70 -11.01 -14.48 6.35
C ASN A 70 -9.87 -14.55 7.38
N LEU A 71 -8.74 -13.93 7.03
CA LEU A 71 -7.52 -13.84 7.85
C LEU A 71 -7.44 -12.52 8.63
N GLY A 72 -8.17 -11.51 8.17
CA GLY A 72 -8.02 -10.11 8.56
C GLY A 72 -6.85 -9.42 7.83
N TYR A 73 -6.97 -8.11 7.63
CA TYR A 73 -6.08 -7.32 6.77
C TYR A 73 -4.58 -7.51 7.08
N ASN A 74 -4.18 -7.52 8.36
CA ASN A 74 -2.77 -7.71 8.73
C ASN A 74 -2.22 -9.09 8.29
N LYS A 75 -2.98 -10.16 8.53
CA LYS A 75 -2.57 -11.51 8.15
C LYS A 75 -2.59 -11.70 6.64
N ASN A 76 -3.49 -11.01 5.95
CA ASN A 76 -3.56 -11.03 4.50
C ASN A 76 -2.35 -10.32 3.89
N PHE A 77 -1.91 -9.18 4.43
CA PHE A 77 -0.63 -8.56 4.04
C PHE A 77 0.58 -9.42 4.42
N GLU A 78 0.60 -10.06 5.59
CA GLU A 78 1.67 -11.01 5.95
C GLU A 78 1.79 -12.15 4.94
N PHE A 79 0.64 -12.68 4.48
CA PHE A 79 0.60 -13.70 3.45
C PHE A 79 1.24 -13.19 2.15
N LEU A 80 0.84 -12.00 1.67
CA LEU A 80 1.40 -11.43 0.44
C LEU A 80 2.89 -11.09 0.56
N LEU A 81 3.34 -10.58 1.70
CA LEU A 81 4.76 -10.34 1.95
C LEU A 81 5.60 -11.61 1.82
N LYS A 82 5.07 -12.78 2.22
CA LYS A 82 5.72 -14.09 2.04
C LYS A 82 5.81 -14.53 0.59
N GLN A 83 4.87 -14.11 -0.26
CA GLN A 83 4.89 -14.40 -1.70
C GLN A 83 5.83 -13.47 -2.48
N SER A 84 5.99 -12.22 -2.02
CA SER A 84 6.80 -11.19 -2.66
C SER A 84 8.28 -11.59 -2.74
N LYS A 85 8.90 -11.36 -3.91
CA LYS A 85 10.30 -11.70 -4.21
C LYS A 85 11.16 -10.48 -4.58
N ALA A 86 10.54 -9.34 -4.87
CA ALA A 86 11.23 -8.13 -5.27
C ALA A 86 12.05 -7.50 -4.14
N ASN A 87 12.97 -6.62 -4.52
CA ASN A 87 13.76 -5.82 -3.57
C ASN A 87 12.97 -4.64 -3.01
N TYR A 88 11.88 -4.25 -3.68
CA TYR A 88 11.02 -3.12 -3.32
C TYR A 88 9.56 -3.54 -3.30
N ILE A 89 8.85 -3.15 -2.27
CA ILE A 89 7.48 -3.57 -2.02
C ILE A 89 6.62 -2.34 -1.70
N MET A 90 5.43 -2.27 -2.31
CA MET A 90 4.41 -1.27 -2.01
C MET A 90 3.14 -1.95 -1.49
N PHE A 91 2.49 -1.32 -0.51
CA PHE A 91 1.18 -1.74 -0.04
C PHE A 91 0.08 -0.96 -0.76
N SER A 92 -1.05 -1.60 -0.98
CA SER A 92 -2.22 -1.00 -1.61
C SER A 92 -3.50 -1.51 -0.95
N ASP A 93 -4.36 -0.58 -0.57
CA ASP A 93 -5.73 -0.88 -0.26
C ASP A 93 -6.54 -1.02 -1.57
N HIS A 94 -7.77 -1.49 -1.49
CA HIS A 94 -8.57 -1.86 -2.66
C HIS A 94 -9.53 -0.76 -3.17
N ASP A 95 -9.50 0.41 -2.55
CA ASP A 95 -10.50 1.47 -2.68
C ASP A 95 -9.93 2.84 -3.04
N ASP A 96 -8.61 2.96 -3.14
CA ASP A 96 -7.88 4.17 -3.51
C ASP A 96 -7.80 4.38 -5.04
N ILE A 97 -7.13 5.44 -5.47
CA ILE A 97 -6.76 5.65 -6.87
C ILE A 97 -5.33 6.22 -6.92
N TRP A 98 -4.41 5.49 -7.53
CA TRP A 98 -3.02 5.93 -7.64
C TRP A 98 -2.79 6.89 -8.80
N ASN A 99 -1.98 7.93 -8.58
CA ASN A 99 -1.44 8.74 -9.66
C ASN A 99 -0.48 7.88 -10.50
N LYS A 100 -0.44 8.12 -11.80
CA LYS A 100 0.29 7.29 -12.77
C LYS A 100 1.80 7.16 -12.53
N ASP A 101 2.39 8.06 -11.78
CA ASP A 101 3.83 8.16 -11.51
C ASP A 101 4.20 7.83 -10.06
N LYS A 102 3.26 7.29 -9.28
CA LYS A 102 3.47 6.97 -7.86
C LYS A 102 4.61 5.98 -7.65
N VAL A 103 4.63 4.87 -8.39
CA VAL A 103 5.68 3.85 -8.25
C VAL A 103 7.04 4.44 -8.58
N GLU A 104 7.16 5.12 -9.72
CA GLU A 104 8.40 5.73 -10.19
C GLU A 104 8.97 6.74 -9.19
N LYS A 105 8.13 7.69 -8.73
CA LYS A 105 8.54 8.72 -7.77
C LYS A 105 8.95 8.14 -6.43
N SER A 106 8.18 7.16 -5.93
CA SER A 106 8.45 6.51 -4.65
C SER A 106 9.78 5.72 -4.69
N LEU A 107 9.99 4.92 -5.74
CA LEU A 107 11.22 4.15 -5.91
C LEU A 107 12.44 5.06 -6.08
N ARG A 108 12.32 6.11 -6.92
CA ARG A 108 13.39 7.09 -7.12
C ARG A 108 13.79 7.75 -5.80
N LYS A 109 12.82 8.26 -5.02
CA LYS A 109 13.07 8.90 -3.73
C LYS A 109 13.76 7.96 -2.75
N LEU A 110 13.33 6.70 -2.68
CA LEU A 110 13.90 5.69 -1.81
C LEU A 110 15.37 5.42 -2.14
N LYS A 111 15.71 5.33 -3.43
CA LYS A 111 17.08 5.11 -3.91
C LYS A 111 17.96 6.35 -3.72
N GLU A 112 17.47 7.55 -4.05
CA GLU A 112 18.19 8.82 -3.89
C GLU A 112 18.58 9.09 -2.44
N LYS A 113 17.70 8.76 -1.50
CA LYS A 113 17.91 8.96 -0.05
C LYS A 113 18.65 7.80 0.62
N ASP A 114 18.80 6.67 -0.06
CA ASP A 114 19.34 5.41 0.48
C ASP A 114 18.70 5.02 1.82
N VAL A 115 17.38 5.09 1.89
CA VAL A 115 16.60 4.75 3.09
C VAL A 115 15.85 3.43 2.90
N ASP A 116 15.31 2.89 3.98
CA ASP A 116 14.59 1.61 3.99
C ASP A 116 13.08 1.76 3.72
N MET A 117 12.53 2.97 3.85
CA MET A 117 11.13 3.26 3.59
C MET A 117 10.94 4.69 3.07
N VAL A 118 10.00 4.86 2.16
CA VAL A 118 9.45 6.17 1.78
C VAL A 118 7.93 6.12 1.89
N TYR A 119 7.32 7.18 2.39
CA TYR A 119 5.88 7.38 2.35
C TYR A 119 5.53 8.67 1.59
N CYS A 120 4.39 8.69 0.92
CA CYS A 120 3.95 9.84 0.14
C CYS A 120 2.66 10.43 0.70
N ASN A 121 2.44 11.71 0.40
CA ASN A 121 1.20 12.40 0.68
C ASN A 121 0.06 11.88 -0.21
N CYS A 122 -1.18 12.20 0.15
CA CYS A 122 -2.38 11.89 -0.61
C CYS A 122 -3.40 13.02 -0.51
N ARG A 123 -4.38 13.01 -1.41
CA ARG A 123 -5.63 13.74 -1.25
C ARG A 123 -6.63 12.84 -0.58
N GLN A 124 -7.48 13.37 0.29
CA GLN A 124 -8.67 12.65 0.73
C GLN A 124 -9.85 12.97 -0.18
N VAL A 125 -10.52 11.93 -0.64
CA VAL A 125 -11.72 12.05 -1.47
C VAL A 125 -12.89 11.31 -0.82
N ASP A 126 -14.12 11.73 -1.12
CA ASP A 126 -15.33 11.02 -0.71
C ASP A 126 -15.62 9.80 -1.60
N GLU A 127 -16.78 9.17 -1.37
CA GLU A 127 -17.27 8.00 -2.12
C GLU A 127 -17.37 8.27 -3.63
N ASP A 128 -17.70 9.49 -4.03
CA ASP A 128 -17.84 9.90 -5.44
C ASP A 128 -16.51 10.33 -6.08
N GLY A 129 -15.48 10.57 -5.27
CA GLY A 129 -14.16 11.05 -5.69
C GLY A 129 -14.01 12.56 -5.65
N ILE A 130 -14.91 13.26 -4.94
CA ILE A 130 -14.79 14.70 -4.68
C ILE A 130 -13.72 14.92 -3.63
N VAL A 131 -12.80 15.86 -3.88
CA VAL A 131 -11.70 16.15 -2.96
C VAL A 131 -12.23 16.83 -1.70
N LEU A 132 -11.99 16.21 -0.55
CA LEU A 132 -12.30 16.72 0.78
C LEU A 132 -11.11 17.51 1.36
N HIS A 133 -9.91 16.95 1.20
CA HIS A 133 -8.65 17.56 1.61
C HIS A 133 -7.58 17.26 0.57
N ASP A 134 -6.96 18.29 0.02
CA ASP A 134 -5.94 18.19 -1.03
C ASP A 134 -4.53 17.84 -0.49
N ASP A 135 -4.33 18.00 0.82
CA ASP A 135 -3.07 17.74 1.53
C ASP A 135 -3.35 16.99 2.84
N TYR A 136 -3.20 15.68 2.80
CA TYR A 136 -3.42 14.82 3.97
C TYR A 136 -2.38 15.07 5.07
N PHE A 137 -1.12 15.32 4.73
CA PHE A 137 -0.08 15.56 5.69
C PHE A 137 -0.39 16.79 6.54
N LYS A 138 -0.80 17.88 5.92
CA LYS A 138 -1.22 19.10 6.59
C LYS A 138 -2.49 18.88 7.40
N TYR A 139 -3.50 18.25 6.82
CA TYR A 139 -4.80 18.02 7.48
C TYR A 139 -4.67 17.16 8.73
N LYS A 140 -3.89 16.08 8.69
CA LYS A 140 -3.70 15.16 9.83
C LYS A 140 -2.49 15.50 10.68
N ASN A 141 -1.75 16.56 10.36
CA ASN A 141 -0.51 16.91 11.03
C ASN A 141 0.46 15.71 11.09
N VAL A 142 0.65 15.05 9.94
CA VAL A 142 1.52 13.88 9.80
C VAL A 142 2.97 14.31 10.01
N PRO A 143 3.74 13.63 10.87
CA PRO A 143 5.15 13.96 11.04
C PRO A 143 5.94 13.73 9.74
N LEU A 144 6.70 14.74 9.31
CA LEU A 144 7.62 14.63 8.18
C LEU A 144 8.97 14.13 8.69
N VAL A 145 9.28 12.86 8.45
CA VAL A 145 10.50 12.20 8.93
C VAL A 145 11.45 11.99 7.76
N ASP A 146 12.64 12.60 7.81
CA ASP A 146 13.75 12.36 6.87
C ASP A 146 14.97 11.85 7.66
N GLY A 147 15.26 10.57 7.54
CA GLY A 147 16.25 9.85 8.33
C GLY A 147 15.64 9.02 9.45
N LYS A 148 16.32 8.98 10.62
CA LYS A 148 15.85 8.28 11.83
C LYS A 148 15.23 9.26 12.81
N SER A 149 14.08 8.89 13.38
CA SER A 149 13.38 9.78 14.32
C SER A 149 12.58 8.99 15.36
N LYS A 150 12.59 9.48 16.60
CA LYS A 150 11.70 8.98 17.66
C LYS A 150 10.22 9.15 17.32
N LEU A 151 9.88 10.11 16.47
CA LEU A 151 8.50 10.30 16.00
C LEU A 151 7.99 9.11 15.18
N ALA A 152 8.85 8.46 14.39
CA ALA A 152 8.49 7.27 13.65
C ALA A 152 8.16 6.05 14.53
N ILE A 153 8.59 6.08 15.78
CA ILE A 153 8.30 5.05 16.79
C ILE A 153 7.00 5.37 17.54
N SER A 154 6.75 6.63 17.85
CA SER A 154 5.62 7.06 18.68
C SER A 154 4.34 7.37 17.90
N ARG A 155 4.46 7.59 16.59
CA ARG A 155 3.34 7.92 15.70
C ARG A 155 3.46 7.12 14.41
N CYS A 156 2.32 6.74 13.82
CA CYS A 156 2.30 6.22 12.45
C CYS A 156 2.74 7.35 11.50
N VAL A 157 3.83 7.12 10.78
CA VAL A 157 4.29 8.01 9.72
C VAL A 157 3.88 7.43 8.37
N GLY A 158 2.89 8.02 7.75
CA GLY A 158 2.30 7.53 6.51
C GLY A 158 1.38 6.30 6.72
N ILE A 159 0.25 6.30 6.04
CA ILE A 159 -0.68 5.17 5.99
C ILE A 159 -0.12 4.07 5.07
N GLY A 160 -0.53 2.81 5.27
CA GLY A 160 0.04 1.64 4.57
C GLY A 160 0.11 1.82 3.06
N CYS A 161 -1.00 2.21 2.43
CA CYS A 161 -1.07 2.45 0.97
C CYS A 161 -0.18 3.61 0.46
N SER A 162 0.42 4.42 1.35
CA SER A 162 1.40 5.45 0.97
C SER A 162 2.84 4.95 0.90
N GLN A 163 3.13 3.74 1.40
CA GLN A 163 4.49 3.27 1.68
C GLN A 163 5.10 2.45 0.55
N ILE A 164 6.41 2.66 0.32
CA ILE A 164 7.32 1.73 -0.35
C ILE A 164 8.42 1.34 0.64
N ILE A 165 8.74 0.05 0.72
CA ILE A 165 9.75 -0.50 1.63
C ILE A 165 10.77 -1.34 0.88
N THR A 166 11.96 -1.50 1.48
CA THR A 166 12.99 -2.42 0.98
C THR A 166 12.72 -3.87 1.40
N LYS A 167 13.32 -4.81 0.69
CA LYS A 167 13.35 -6.24 1.07
C LYS A 167 13.89 -6.45 2.48
N SER A 168 14.87 -5.63 2.91
CA SER A 168 15.42 -5.69 4.26
C SER A 168 14.35 -5.46 5.34
N VAL A 169 13.45 -4.50 5.13
CA VAL A 169 12.30 -4.26 6.02
C VAL A 169 11.35 -5.45 5.99
N LYS A 170 10.95 -5.88 4.79
CA LYS A 170 10.05 -7.03 4.60
C LYS A 170 10.53 -8.27 5.36
N ASP A 171 11.81 -8.64 5.19
CA ASP A 171 12.37 -9.85 5.79
C ASP A 171 12.36 -9.81 7.33
N LYS A 172 12.46 -8.61 7.91
CA LYS A 172 12.36 -8.40 9.37
C LYS A 172 10.91 -8.32 9.88
N MET A 173 9.95 -7.99 9.01
CA MET A 173 8.53 -7.97 9.37
C MET A 173 7.98 -9.38 9.60
N ILE A 174 8.48 -10.38 8.88
CA ILE A 174 7.93 -11.74 8.85
C ILE A 174 8.69 -12.64 9.83
N PRO A 175 7.98 -13.42 10.69
CA PRO A 175 6.53 -13.45 10.87
C PRO A 175 6.02 -12.30 11.74
N PHE A 176 4.77 -11.85 11.49
CA PHE A 176 4.14 -10.84 12.33
C PHE A 176 3.95 -11.35 13.76
N LYS A 177 4.41 -10.59 14.75
CA LYS A 177 4.25 -10.93 16.18
C LYS A 177 2.80 -10.78 16.63
N LYS A 178 2.35 -11.60 17.59
CA LYS A 178 0.94 -11.68 18.02
C LYS A 178 0.29 -10.36 18.49
N ASN A 179 1.04 -9.42 19.04
CA ASN A 179 0.51 -8.18 19.64
C ASN A 179 0.82 -6.96 18.76
N PHE A 180 0.79 -7.13 17.48
CA PHE A 180 1.20 -6.13 16.51
C PHE A 180 -0.03 -5.29 16.07
N ILE A 181 0.11 -3.95 16.01
CA ILE A 181 -1.00 -3.04 15.75
C ILE A 181 -1.41 -3.03 14.28
N ALA A 182 -0.47 -2.71 13.38
CA ALA A 182 -0.73 -2.62 11.95
C ALA A 182 0.58 -2.79 11.14
N HIS A 183 0.49 -3.33 9.94
CA HIS A 183 1.65 -3.63 9.08
C HIS A 183 2.47 -2.38 8.72
N ASP A 184 1.83 -1.24 8.55
CA ASP A 184 2.45 0.05 8.23
C ASP A 184 3.29 0.61 9.40
N TRP A 185 2.82 0.46 10.63
CA TRP A 185 3.60 0.80 11.82
C TRP A 185 4.83 -0.08 11.98
N LEU A 186 4.69 -1.40 11.73
CA LEU A 186 5.82 -2.32 11.79
C LEU A 186 6.87 -1.96 10.74
N ALA A 187 6.42 -1.68 9.53
CA ALA A 187 7.31 -1.27 8.44
C ALA A 187 8.08 0.00 8.82
N ALA A 188 7.38 1.03 9.31
CA ALA A 188 7.99 2.27 9.74
C ALA A 188 8.97 2.08 10.91
N PHE A 189 8.60 1.29 11.91
CA PHE A 189 9.48 0.97 13.05
C PHE A 189 10.77 0.30 12.57
N ILE A 190 10.66 -0.75 11.76
CA ILE A 190 11.83 -1.51 11.26
C ILE A 190 12.71 -0.66 10.36
N ALA A 191 12.10 0.15 9.47
CA ALA A 191 12.84 1.06 8.60
C ALA A 191 13.61 2.12 9.40
N ASN A 192 12.99 2.66 10.46
CA ASN A 192 13.64 3.63 11.35
C ASN A 192 14.85 3.03 12.08
N GLU A 193 14.78 1.76 12.50
CA GLU A 193 15.93 1.04 13.08
C GLU A 193 16.99 0.67 12.03
N GLY A 194 16.60 0.58 10.77
CA GLY A 194 17.48 0.30 9.62
C GLY A 194 18.19 1.55 9.10
N LYS A 195 18.05 1.82 7.79
CA LYS A 195 18.62 3.00 7.12
C LYS A 195 17.81 4.29 7.32
N GLY A 196 16.61 4.20 7.90
CA GLY A 196 15.72 5.34 8.13
C GLY A 196 14.58 5.43 7.11
N ILE A 197 13.88 6.55 7.18
CA ILE A 197 12.64 6.84 6.45
C ILE A 197 12.81 8.16 5.70
N SER A 198 12.13 8.33 4.57
CA SER A 198 11.96 9.64 3.92
C SER A 198 10.52 9.79 3.43
N TYR A 199 10.18 10.97 2.91
CA TYR A 199 8.81 11.29 2.50
C TYR A 199 8.76 12.05 1.17
N ILE A 200 7.57 12.06 0.58
CA ILE A 200 7.23 12.85 -0.60
C ILE A 200 6.01 13.71 -0.25
N GLU A 201 6.16 15.03 -0.29
CA GLU A 201 5.08 15.98 0.03
C GLU A 201 3.98 16.01 -1.04
N GLU A 202 4.34 15.67 -2.28
CA GLU A 202 3.39 15.63 -3.38
C GLU A 202 2.34 14.53 -3.14
N PRO A 203 1.02 14.83 -3.28
CA PRO A 203 -0.02 13.82 -3.24
C PRO A 203 0.11 12.87 -4.44
N LEU A 204 0.38 11.58 -4.17
CA LEU A 204 0.57 10.57 -5.21
C LEU A 204 -0.59 9.59 -5.34
N PHE A 205 -1.66 9.77 -4.57
CA PHE A 205 -2.89 8.98 -4.70
C PHE A 205 -4.07 9.70 -4.04
N ASP A 206 -5.27 9.28 -4.39
CA ASP A 206 -6.52 9.66 -3.76
C ASP A 206 -6.90 8.59 -2.73
N TYR A 207 -6.89 8.95 -1.45
CA TYR A 207 -7.34 8.13 -0.34
C TYR A 207 -8.84 8.30 -0.17
N ARG A 208 -9.60 7.23 -0.42
CA ARG A 208 -11.06 7.28 -0.38
C ARG A 208 -11.61 7.08 1.02
N LEU A 209 -12.52 7.98 1.41
CA LEU A 209 -13.30 7.85 2.64
C LEU A 209 -14.70 7.32 2.32
N HIS A 210 -15.09 6.25 3.00
CA HIS A 210 -16.43 5.66 2.95
C HIS A 210 -16.77 4.99 4.29
N SER A 211 -18.03 4.63 4.47
CA SER A 211 -18.55 4.14 5.76
C SER A 211 -17.92 2.82 6.24
N THR A 212 -17.27 2.07 5.37
CA THR A 212 -16.67 0.75 5.67
C THR A 212 -15.13 0.79 5.77
N ASN A 213 -14.48 1.96 5.74
CA ASN A 213 -13.04 2.04 6.02
C ASN A 213 -12.72 1.47 7.42
N VAL A 214 -11.67 0.67 7.52
CA VAL A 214 -11.18 0.14 8.80
C VAL A 214 -10.56 1.27 9.65
N PHE A 215 -9.86 2.20 9.00
CA PHE A 215 -9.27 3.39 9.60
C PHE A 215 -9.66 4.64 8.81
N GLY A 216 -9.87 5.76 9.52
CA GLY A 216 -10.12 7.05 8.88
C GLY A 216 -11.59 7.38 8.57
N GLY A 217 -12.52 6.49 8.83
CA GLY A 217 -13.96 6.65 8.55
C GLY A 217 -14.77 7.37 9.61
N ARG A 218 -14.18 8.26 10.45
CA ARG A 218 -14.90 9.15 11.38
C ARG A 218 -14.20 10.48 11.55
#